data_661b9a42a86612f88622bcf718fa6660
#
_entry.id   661b9a42a86612f88622bcf718fa6660
#
_cell.length_a   1.000
_cell.length_b   1.000
_cell.length_c   1.000
_cell.angle_alpha   90.00
_cell.angle_beta   90.00
_cell.angle_gamma   90.00
#
_symmetry.space_group_name_H-M   'P 1'
#
loop_
_entity.id
_entity.type
_entity.pdbx_description
1 polymer ?
#
loop_
_entity_poly.entity_id
_entity_poly.type
_entity_poly.pdbx_seq_one_letter_code
_entity_poly.pdbx_strand_id
1 'polypeptide(L)'
;VGDNYGRMMETVKRALDRSDIVILTGGLGPTEDDLTKEVCAEAMEMELVEDPHTRSQLEAFFAGNIYKEIPDNNWKMAMVPQGAIVLDNPNGMAPGLILEKNGKTAILLPGPPNELYPLFEGQVFPYLERLQQSVLVSRMVKICGYGESQVEDKLLDLIDGQTNPTIATYAKTAEVHIRITARAADYEEGKALVAPVIREIKSRFGNAVYTTDEKTSLEMAVAALLKEKQ
;
A
#
# COMPACT_ATOMS: atom_id res chain seq x y z
N VAL A 1 3.79 -10.00 15.24
CA VAL A 1 4.79 -10.87 15.88
C VAL A 1 5.32 -10.11 17.07
N GLY A 2 5.40 -10.75 18.24
CA GLY A 2 5.96 -10.08 19.44
C GLY A 2 7.49 -10.03 19.37
N ASP A 3 8.07 -9.15 20.18
CA ASP A 3 9.50 -8.81 20.24
C ASP A 3 10.35 -9.97 20.76
N ASN A 4 10.43 -11.02 19.97
CA ASN A 4 11.20 -12.22 20.24
C ASN A 4 11.96 -12.62 18.98
N TYR A 5 13.28 -12.59 19.09
CA TYR A 5 14.19 -12.84 17.97
C TYR A 5 13.89 -14.12 17.20
N GLY A 6 13.73 -15.25 17.89
CA GLY A 6 13.49 -16.56 17.23
C GLY A 6 12.17 -16.60 16.48
N ARG A 7 11.09 -16.06 17.07
CA ARG A 7 9.77 -15.99 16.40
C ARG A 7 9.79 -15.04 15.22
N MET A 8 10.48 -13.90 15.33
CA MET A 8 10.63 -12.95 14.25
C MET A 8 11.43 -13.57 13.10
N MET A 9 12.55 -14.21 13.38
CA MET A 9 13.40 -14.90 12.40
C MET A 9 12.62 -15.97 11.63
N GLU A 10 11.87 -16.83 12.32
CA GLU A 10 11.05 -17.84 11.68
C GLU A 10 9.98 -17.21 10.78
N THR A 11 9.31 -16.15 11.25
CA THR A 11 8.26 -15.46 10.51
C THR A 11 8.83 -14.78 9.26
N VAL A 12 9.95 -14.08 9.37
CA VAL A 12 10.61 -13.39 8.26
C VAL A 12 11.09 -14.40 7.21
N LYS A 13 11.75 -15.48 7.62
CA LYS A 13 12.19 -16.54 6.69
C LYS A 13 11.01 -17.14 5.93
N ARG A 14 9.94 -17.52 6.62
CA ARG A 14 8.72 -18.03 5.96
C ARG A 14 8.09 -17.02 5.01
N ALA A 15 8.11 -15.73 5.34
CA ALA A 15 7.58 -14.70 4.46
C ALA A 15 8.43 -14.54 3.20
N LEU A 16 9.75 -14.51 3.34
CA LEU A 16 10.70 -14.43 2.23
C LEU A 16 10.65 -15.67 1.33
N ASP A 17 10.46 -16.87 1.89
CA ASP A 17 10.34 -18.11 1.11
C ASP A 17 9.15 -18.09 0.15
N ARG A 18 8.01 -17.56 0.59
CA ARG A 18 6.74 -17.60 -0.16
C ARG A 18 6.44 -16.35 -0.97
N SER A 19 7.18 -15.25 -0.77
CA SER A 19 6.88 -13.94 -1.37
C SER A 19 8.15 -13.34 -1.96
N ASP A 20 8.00 -12.56 -3.03
CA ASP A 20 9.11 -11.83 -3.64
C ASP A 20 9.37 -10.52 -2.89
N ILE A 21 8.31 -9.94 -2.31
CA ILE A 21 8.38 -8.70 -1.52
C ILE A 21 7.73 -8.93 -0.15
N VAL A 22 8.43 -8.56 0.91
CA VAL A 22 7.95 -8.61 2.29
C VAL A 22 8.03 -7.21 2.89
N ILE A 23 6.92 -6.71 3.42
CA ILE A 23 6.87 -5.40 4.09
C ILE A 23 6.71 -5.64 5.59
N LEU A 24 7.61 -5.04 6.37
CA LEU A 24 7.60 -5.09 7.84
C LEU A 24 7.42 -3.66 8.39
N THR A 25 6.68 -3.54 9.50
CA THR A 25 6.46 -2.26 10.15
C THR A 25 6.80 -2.35 11.63
N GLY A 26 7.49 -1.34 12.14
CA GLY A 26 7.94 -1.26 13.54
C GLY A 26 9.28 -1.94 13.81
N GLY A 27 9.81 -1.75 15.01
CA GLY A 27 11.05 -2.36 15.47
C GLY A 27 12.32 -1.82 14.80
N LEU A 28 12.34 -0.53 14.42
CA LEU A 28 13.49 0.16 13.83
C LEU A 28 14.15 1.17 14.75
N GLY A 29 13.60 1.36 15.95
CA GLY A 29 14.10 2.30 16.95
C GLY A 29 15.40 1.85 17.62
N PRO A 30 15.81 2.58 18.68
CA PRO A 30 17.08 2.35 19.35
C PRO A 30 16.99 1.35 20.50
N THR A 31 15.81 0.86 20.88
CA THR A 31 15.64 0.02 22.06
C THR A 31 16.01 -1.43 21.80
N GLU A 32 16.23 -2.22 22.87
CA GLU A 32 16.68 -3.62 22.74
C GLU A 32 15.62 -4.54 22.12
N ASP A 33 14.36 -4.16 22.19
CA ASP A 33 13.21 -4.84 21.57
C ASP A 33 12.99 -4.46 20.10
N ASP A 34 13.65 -3.41 19.60
CA ASP A 34 13.67 -3.04 18.19
C ASP A 34 14.61 -3.98 17.41
N LEU A 35 14.11 -5.11 16.93
CA LEU A 35 14.91 -6.19 16.34
C LEU A 35 14.65 -6.40 14.84
N THR A 36 13.73 -5.65 14.25
CA THR A 36 13.27 -5.91 12.86
C THR A 36 14.40 -5.84 11.85
N LYS A 37 15.25 -4.84 11.98
CA LYS A 37 16.39 -4.62 11.07
C LYS A 37 17.43 -5.73 11.19
N GLU A 38 17.83 -6.08 12.41
CA GLU A 38 18.81 -7.12 12.70
C GLU A 38 18.33 -8.48 12.20
N VAL A 39 17.07 -8.81 12.47
CA VAL A 39 16.46 -10.07 12.04
C VAL A 39 16.39 -10.14 10.50
N CYS A 40 15.99 -9.06 9.83
CA CYS A 40 15.93 -9.04 8.38
C CYS A 40 17.32 -9.10 7.75
N ALA A 41 18.31 -8.40 8.31
CA ALA A 41 19.68 -8.46 7.86
C ALA A 41 20.22 -9.89 7.92
N GLU A 42 20.04 -10.57 9.06
CA GLU A 42 20.49 -11.96 9.23
C GLU A 42 19.70 -12.93 8.32
N ALA A 43 18.37 -12.79 8.23
CA ALA A 43 17.55 -13.66 7.37
C ALA A 43 17.93 -13.55 5.89
N MET A 44 18.40 -12.38 5.47
CA MET A 44 18.88 -12.11 4.11
C MET A 44 20.41 -12.21 3.99
N GLU A 45 21.11 -12.67 5.03
CA GLU A 45 22.58 -12.82 5.05
C GLU A 45 23.31 -11.53 4.66
N MET A 46 22.86 -10.38 5.17
CA MET A 46 23.45 -9.06 4.96
C MET A 46 24.17 -8.60 6.24
N GLU A 47 25.35 -8.02 6.10
CA GLU A 47 26.08 -7.44 7.22
C GLU A 47 25.50 -6.06 7.59
N LEU A 48 25.49 -5.74 8.88
CA LEU A 48 25.14 -4.39 9.34
C LEU A 48 26.39 -3.50 9.29
N VAL A 49 26.26 -2.36 8.63
CA VAL A 49 27.31 -1.33 8.52
C VAL A 49 26.77 0.02 8.93
N GLU A 50 27.62 0.90 9.41
CA GLU A 50 27.22 2.28 9.71
C GLU A 50 26.96 3.03 8.39
N ASP A 51 25.77 3.64 8.27
CA ASP A 51 25.43 4.54 7.18
C ASP A 51 25.77 5.98 7.56
N PRO A 52 26.76 6.61 6.90
CA PRO A 52 27.20 7.97 7.25
C PRO A 52 26.12 9.03 7.08
N HIS A 53 25.19 8.83 6.16
CA HIS A 53 24.08 9.75 5.94
C HIS A 53 23.10 9.73 7.13
N THR A 54 22.62 8.55 7.53
CA THR A 54 21.78 8.39 8.71
C THR A 54 22.48 8.86 9.98
N ARG A 55 23.77 8.56 10.12
CA ARG A 55 24.58 9.03 11.24
C ARG A 55 24.56 10.55 11.35
N SER A 56 24.81 11.25 10.22
CA SER A 56 24.80 12.71 10.15
C SER A 56 23.42 13.30 10.47
N GLN A 57 22.34 12.66 9.99
CA GLN A 57 20.96 13.11 10.29
C GLN A 57 20.66 13.00 11.80
N LEU A 58 21.05 11.90 12.44
CA LEU A 58 20.88 11.72 13.87
C LEU A 58 21.67 12.75 14.67
N GLU A 59 22.93 13.01 14.29
CA GLU A 59 23.77 14.05 14.92
C GLU A 59 23.11 15.43 14.81
N ALA A 60 22.61 15.79 13.62
CA ALA A 60 21.92 17.06 13.39
C ALA A 60 20.62 17.17 14.22
N PHE A 61 19.85 16.09 14.29
CA PHE A 61 18.63 16.03 15.12
C PHE A 61 18.94 16.29 16.59
N PHE A 62 19.94 15.60 17.13
CA PHE A 62 20.32 15.75 18.55
C PHE A 62 20.98 17.10 18.86
N ALA A 63 21.74 17.65 17.92
CA ALA A 63 22.38 18.97 18.11
C ALA A 63 21.34 20.11 18.24
N GLY A 64 20.14 19.95 17.61
CA GLY A 64 19.04 20.91 17.71
C GLY A 64 18.14 20.75 18.93
N ASN A 65 18.36 19.72 19.74
CA ASN A 65 17.48 19.36 20.88
C ASN A 65 18.12 19.69 22.25
N ILE A 66 17.24 19.82 23.27
CA ILE A 66 17.62 20.15 24.67
C ILE A 66 18.27 18.97 25.43
N TYR A 67 18.51 17.85 24.76
CA TYR A 67 19.10 16.66 25.39
C TYR A 67 20.57 16.92 25.72
N LYS A 68 20.93 16.84 27.00
CA LYS A 68 22.29 17.05 27.49
C LYS A 68 23.27 15.93 27.11
N GLU A 69 22.74 14.72 26.95
CA GLU A 69 23.50 13.52 26.61
C GLU A 69 22.67 12.67 25.62
N ILE A 70 23.34 12.13 24.62
CA ILE A 70 22.73 11.21 23.66
C ILE A 70 23.12 9.80 24.12
N PRO A 71 22.14 8.95 24.50
CA PRO A 71 22.43 7.57 24.83
C PRO A 71 23.03 6.82 23.64
N ASP A 72 24.04 6.01 23.89
CA ASP A 72 24.80 5.29 22.83
C ASP A 72 23.93 4.37 21.97
N ASN A 73 22.84 3.83 22.52
CA ASN A 73 21.93 2.97 21.79
C ASN A 73 21.22 3.66 20.61
N ASN A 74 21.15 5.00 20.60
CA ASN A 74 20.58 5.73 19.47
C ASN A 74 21.37 5.53 18.16
N TRP A 75 22.66 5.28 18.28
CA TRP A 75 23.50 5.02 17.10
C TRP A 75 23.19 3.69 16.40
N LYS A 76 22.47 2.79 17.09
CA LYS A 76 21.92 1.58 16.49
C LYS A 76 21.08 1.91 15.24
N MET A 77 20.36 3.04 15.22
CA MET A 77 19.54 3.45 14.06
C MET A 77 20.37 3.76 12.82
N ALA A 78 21.65 4.14 12.98
CA ALA A 78 22.57 4.38 11.86
C ALA A 78 23.18 3.08 11.30
N MET A 79 23.05 1.95 12.00
CA MET A 79 23.50 0.66 11.49
C MET A 79 22.47 0.13 10.49
N VAL A 80 22.82 -0.03 9.23
CA VAL A 80 21.94 -0.52 8.17
C VAL A 80 22.53 -1.75 7.47
N PRO A 81 21.71 -2.63 6.88
CA PRO A 81 22.23 -3.73 6.07
C PRO A 81 23.03 -3.21 4.88
N GLN A 82 24.18 -3.75 4.63
CA GLN A 82 25.07 -3.34 3.55
C GLN A 82 24.38 -3.40 2.19
N GLY A 83 24.36 -2.27 1.48
CA GLY A 83 23.69 -2.15 0.19
C GLY A 83 22.18 -1.88 0.26
N ALA A 84 21.63 -1.72 1.45
CA ALA A 84 20.23 -1.29 1.59
C ALA A 84 20.02 0.12 1.03
N ILE A 85 18.82 0.34 0.47
CA ILE A 85 18.35 1.69 0.12
C ILE A 85 17.79 2.31 1.41
N VAL A 86 18.40 3.39 1.86
CA VAL A 86 17.95 4.14 3.04
C VAL A 86 16.85 5.11 2.62
N LEU A 87 15.73 5.07 3.34
CA LEU A 87 14.57 5.94 3.13
C LEU A 87 14.54 6.98 4.25
N ASP A 88 14.78 8.24 3.89
CA ASP A 88 14.79 9.34 4.85
C ASP A 88 13.42 9.53 5.51
N ASN A 89 13.40 9.53 6.84
CA ASN A 89 12.19 9.70 7.62
C ASN A 89 11.99 11.16 8.02
N PRO A 90 11.09 11.91 7.38
CA PRO A 90 10.90 13.33 7.67
C PRO A 90 10.23 13.60 9.02
N ASN A 91 9.60 12.60 9.63
CA ASN A 91 8.78 12.74 10.83
C ASN A 91 9.31 11.94 12.03
N GLY A 92 10.46 11.29 11.89
CA GLY A 92 11.08 10.48 12.94
C GLY A 92 12.59 10.34 12.78
N MET A 93 13.21 9.59 13.69
CA MET A 93 14.67 9.39 13.69
C MET A 93 15.11 8.12 12.97
N ALA A 94 14.31 7.06 13.07
CA ALA A 94 14.64 5.79 12.44
C ALA A 94 14.32 5.86 10.95
N PRO A 95 15.28 5.60 10.04
CA PRO A 95 15.02 5.53 8.61
C PRO A 95 14.18 4.30 8.27
N GLY A 96 13.43 4.37 7.15
CA GLY A 96 12.99 3.16 6.49
C GLY A 96 14.11 2.53 5.68
N LEU A 97 13.99 1.26 5.31
CA LEU A 97 15.01 0.54 4.58
C LEU A 97 14.38 -0.34 3.51
N ILE A 98 15.03 -0.44 2.34
CA ILE A 98 14.73 -1.47 1.34
C ILE A 98 15.96 -2.34 1.18
N LEU A 99 15.81 -3.63 1.44
CA LEU A 99 16.84 -4.65 1.33
C LEU A 99 16.55 -5.50 0.10
N GLU A 100 17.52 -5.63 -0.78
CA GLU A 100 17.41 -6.46 -1.99
C GLU A 100 18.51 -7.53 -2.00
N LYS A 101 18.13 -8.79 -2.06
CA LYS A 101 19.08 -9.91 -2.21
C LYS A 101 18.43 -11.14 -2.83
N ASN A 102 19.12 -11.78 -3.75
CA ASN A 102 18.70 -13.04 -4.39
C ASN A 102 17.27 -12.99 -4.98
N GLY A 103 16.87 -11.85 -5.57
CA GLY A 103 15.53 -11.66 -6.14
C GLY A 103 14.41 -11.48 -5.09
N LYS A 104 14.75 -11.34 -3.83
CA LYS A 104 13.82 -11.02 -2.72
C LYS A 104 14.02 -9.60 -2.25
N THR A 105 12.93 -8.97 -1.85
CA THR A 105 12.93 -7.61 -1.31
C THR A 105 12.27 -7.58 0.07
N ALA A 106 12.95 -7.02 1.06
CA ALA A 106 12.35 -6.69 2.35
C ALA A 106 12.28 -5.17 2.50
N ILE A 107 11.10 -4.64 2.79
CA ILE A 107 10.85 -3.22 3.01
C ILE A 107 10.53 -3.02 4.48
N LEU A 108 11.36 -2.27 5.18
CA LEU A 108 11.26 -2.02 6.61
C LEU A 108 10.78 -0.58 6.83
N LEU A 109 9.68 -0.41 7.52
CA LEU A 109 9.06 0.89 7.78
C LEU A 109 8.87 1.12 9.27
N PRO A 110 8.92 2.37 9.76
CA PRO A 110 8.58 2.67 11.14
C PRO A 110 7.14 2.29 11.47
N GLY A 111 6.85 2.07 12.76
CA GLY A 111 5.52 1.69 13.24
C GLY A 111 4.49 2.83 13.26
N PRO A 112 4.83 4.03 13.75
CA PRO A 112 3.90 5.13 13.88
C PRO A 112 3.32 5.58 12.53
N PRO A 113 1.98 5.69 12.37
CA PRO A 113 1.36 6.05 11.09
C PRO A 113 1.81 7.38 10.49
N ASN A 114 2.12 8.38 11.35
CA ASN A 114 2.63 9.69 10.92
C ASN A 114 4.03 9.63 10.29
N GLU A 115 4.79 8.59 10.55
CA GLU A 115 6.09 8.30 9.92
C GLU A 115 5.93 7.37 8.74
N LEU A 116 5.15 6.28 8.92
CA LEU A 116 4.95 5.22 7.93
C LEU A 116 4.32 5.75 6.63
N TYR A 117 3.19 6.48 6.73
CA TYR A 117 2.46 6.92 5.52
C TYR A 117 3.30 7.82 4.60
N PRO A 118 3.99 8.88 5.09
CA PRO A 118 4.83 9.70 4.23
C PRO A 118 5.99 8.93 3.58
N LEU A 119 6.60 7.99 4.32
CA LEU A 119 7.65 7.12 3.78
C LEU A 119 7.09 6.20 2.69
N PHE A 120 5.95 5.57 2.96
CA PHE A 120 5.32 4.66 2.01
C PHE A 120 4.91 5.40 0.72
N GLU A 121 4.14 6.47 0.84
CA GLU A 121 3.62 7.21 -0.30
C GLU A 121 4.73 7.91 -1.10
N GLY A 122 5.71 8.50 -0.40
CA GLY A 122 6.76 9.30 -1.04
C GLY A 122 7.92 8.50 -1.60
N GLN A 123 8.27 7.35 -1.03
CA GLN A 123 9.48 6.62 -1.39
C GLN A 123 9.24 5.14 -1.73
N VAL A 124 8.42 4.41 -0.94
CA VAL A 124 8.17 2.98 -1.19
C VAL A 124 7.24 2.78 -2.39
N PHE A 125 6.16 3.54 -2.48
CA PHE A 125 5.22 3.41 -3.58
C PHE A 125 5.88 3.65 -4.94
N PRO A 126 6.67 4.74 -5.16
CA PRO A 126 7.42 4.92 -6.39
C PRO A 126 8.46 3.83 -6.68
N TYR A 127 9.06 3.24 -5.62
CA TYR A 127 9.95 2.08 -5.78
C TYR A 127 9.18 0.87 -6.30
N LEU A 128 8.02 0.55 -5.71
CA LEU A 128 7.18 -0.57 -6.13
C LEU A 128 6.60 -0.37 -7.54
N GLU A 129 6.21 0.86 -7.90
CA GLU A 129 5.74 1.18 -9.26
C GLU A 129 6.78 0.84 -10.33
N ARG A 130 8.07 1.08 -10.07
CA ARG A 130 9.15 0.73 -11.00
C ARG A 130 9.34 -0.77 -11.19
N LEU A 131 8.94 -1.59 -10.23
CA LEU A 131 8.99 -3.06 -10.33
C LEU A 131 7.80 -3.62 -11.12
N GLN A 132 6.74 -2.85 -11.33
CA GLN A 132 5.55 -3.30 -12.04
C GLN A 132 5.78 -3.27 -13.56
N GLN A 133 5.44 -4.36 -14.21
CA GLN A 133 5.40 -4.46 -15.68
C GLN A 133 4.01 -4.11 -16.24
N SER A 134 3.05 -3.78 -15.40
CA SER A 134 1.67 -3.51 -15.78
C SER A 134 0.98 -2.61 -14.77
N VAL A 135 0.01 -1.84 -15.21
CA VAL A 135 -0.83 -1.00 -14.36
C VAL A 135 -2.18 -1.66 -14.08
N LEU A 136 -2.77 -1.35 -12.93
CA LEU A 136 -4.16 -1.69 -12.61
C LEU A 136 -5.03 -0.44 -12.75
N VAL A 137 -6.00 -0.52 -13.66
CA VAL A 137 -6.98 0.55 -13.87
C VAL A 137 -8.32 0.11 -13.31
N SER A 138 -8.75 0.74 -12.23
CA SER A 138 -10.05 0.49 -11.61
C SER A 138 -11.05 1.60 -11.92
N ARG A 139 -12.30 1.23 -12.06
CA ARG A 139 -13.45 2.14 -12.18
C ARG A 139 -14.58 1.62 -11.32
N MET A 140 -15.34 2.56 -10.76
CA MET A 140 -16.50 2.26 -9.92
C MET A 140 -17.78 2.57 -10.70
N VAL A 141 -18.77 1.69 -10.60
CA VAL A 141 -20.17 1.97 -10.99
C VAL A 141 -21.02 1.82 -9.75
N LYS A 142 -21.80 2.85 -9.43
CA LYS A 142 -22.63 2.86 -8.23
C LYS A 142 -24.11 2.82 -8.63
N ILE A 143 -24.85 1.88 -7.99
CA ILE A 143 -26.24 1.56 -8.31
C ILE A 143 -27.08 1.73 -7.06
N CYS A 144 -28.22 2.39 -7.19
CA CYS A 144 -29.24 2.47 -6.13
C CYS A 144 -30.51 1.71 -6.52
N GLY A 145 -31.31 1.29 -5.52
CA GLY A 145 -32.61 0.63 -5.74
C GLY A 145 -32.51 -0.85 -6.06
N TYR A 146 -31.34 -1.50 -5.96
CA TYR A 146 -31.12 -2.93 -6.12
C TYR A 146 -30.40 -3.49 -4.89
N GLY A 147 -30.73 -4.71 -4.50
CA GLY A 147 -29.93 -5.48 -3.55
C GLY A 147 -28.73 -6.14 -4.23
N GLU A 148 -27.70 -6.49 -3.44
CA GLU A 148 -26.47 -7.11 -3.95
C GLU A 148 -26.73 -8.36 -4.79
N SER A 149 -27.56 -9.28 -4.29
CA SER A 149 -27.94 -10.53 -4.99
C SER A 149 -28.63 -10.28 -6.34
N GLN A 150 -29.43 -9.23 -6.43
CA GLN A 150 -30.08 -8.85 -7.68
C GLN A 150 -29.09 -8.26 -8.69
N VAL A 151 -28.09 -7.53 -8.20
CA VAL A 151 -27.01 -6.99 -9.05
C VAL A 151 -26.14 -8.13 -9.55
N GLU A 152 -25.77 -9.06 -8.66
CA GLU A 152 -24.94 -10.22 -9.00
C GLU A 152 -25.64 -11.11 -10.05
N ASP A 153 -26.92 -11.45 -9.84
CA ASP A 153 -27.72 -12.25 -10.77
C ASP A 153 -27.77 -11.62 -12.18
N LYS A 154 -27.96 -10.30 -12.24
CA LYS A 154 -27.97 -9.57 -13.52
C LYS A 154 -26.61 -9.47 -14.20
N LEU A 155 -25.51 -9.72 -13.50
CA LEU A 155 -24.15 -9.66 -14.01
C LEU A 155 -23.48 -11.03 -14.06
N LEU A 156 -24.19 -12.10 -13.74
CA LEU A 156 -23.62 -13.44 -13.57
C LEU A 156 -22.82 -13.89 -14.79
N ASP A 157 -23.35 -13.67 -15.98
CA ASP A 157 -22.68 -14.00 -17.25
C ASP A 157 -21.34 -13.22 -17.44
N LEU A 158 -21.29 -11.97 -16.99
CA LEU A 158 -20.05 -11.16 -17.03
C LEU A 158 -19.07 -11.60 -15.94
N ILE A 159 -19.58 -11.97 -14.76
CA ILE A 159 -18.77 -12.41 -13.63
C ILE A 159 -18.17 -13.79 -13.91
N ASP A 160 -18.96 -14.74 -14.39
CA ASP A 160 -18.50 -16.10 -14.69
C ASP A 160 -17.52 -16.14 -15.87
N GLY A 161 -17.71 -15.29 -16.86
CA GLY A 161 -16.83 -15.19 -18.03
C GLY A 161 -15.62 -14.28 -17.87
N GLN A 162 -15.46 -13.63 -16.73
CA GLN A 162 -14.42 -12.61 -16.55
C GLN A 162 -13.01 -13.19 -16.50
N THR A 163 -12.09 -12.49 -17.16
CA THR A 163 -10.66 -12.74 -17.07
C THR A 163 -9.92 -11.44 -16.81
N ASN A 164 -10.06 -10.49 -17.72
CA ASN A 164 -9.53 -9.13 -17.64
C ASN A 164 -10.38 -8.21 -18.55
N PRO A 165 -11.12 -7.25 -17.99
CA PRO A 165 -11.16 -6.83 -16.59
C PRO A 165 -11.96 -7.78 -15.67
N THR A 166 -11.72 -7.66 -14.37
CA THR A 166 -12.50 -8.31 -13.32
C THR A 166 -13.59 -7.39 -12.77
N ILE A 167 -14.68 -7.98 -12.28
CA ILE A 167 -15.85 -7.31 -11.70
C ILE A 167 -16.01 -7.79 -10.27
N ALA A 168 -16.20 -6.87 -9.33
CA ALA A 168 -16.50 -7.17 -7.94
C ALA A 168 -17.63 -6.28 -7.43
N THR A 169 -18.61 -6.87 -6.73
CA THR A 169 -19.74 -6.19 -6.12
C THR A 169 -19.50 -5.94 -4.64
N TYR A 170 -19.98 -4.83 -4.12
CA TYR A 170 -19.88 -4.42 -2.72
C TYR A 170 -21.21 -3.85 -2.25
N ALA A 171 -21.89 -4.52 -1.33
CA ALA A 171 -23.06 -3.97 -0.67
C ALA A 171 -22.70 -2.77 0.21
N LYS A 172 -23.48 -1.71 0.09
CA LYS A 172 -23.45 -0.52 0.93
C LYS A 172 -24.87 -0.20 1.41
N THR A 173 -24.99 0.75 2.32
CA THR A 173 -26.31 1.17 2.79
C THR A 173 -27.10 1.81 1.64
N ALA A 174 -28.21 1.17 1.25
CA ALA A 174 -29.12 1.58 0.16
C ALA A 174 -28.51 1.61 -1.25
N GLU A 175 -27.32 1.10 -1.46
CA GLU A 175 -26.66 1.09 -2.77
C GLU A 175 -25.74 -0.12 -2.94
N VAL A 176 -25.36 -0.43 -4.18
CA VAL A 176 -24.36 -1.44 -4.53
C VAL A 176 -23.27 -0.77 -5.37
N HIS A 177 -22.03 -0.96 -4.98
CA HIS A 177 -20.88 -0.51 -5.74
C HIS A 177 -20.32 -1.68 -6.55
N ILE A 178 -20.05 -1.45 -7.83
CA ILE A 178 -19.42 -2.43 -8.72
C ILE A 178 -18.06 -1.86 -9.12
N ARG A 179 -17.00 -2.56 -8.74
CA ARG A 179 -15.63 -2.22 -9.15
C ARG A 179 -15.24 -3.07 -10.33
N ILE A 180 -14.82 -2.43 -11.40
CA ILE A 180 -14.26 -3.04 -12.60
C ILE A 180 -12.76 -2.73 -12.61
N THR A 181 -11.91 -3.76 -12.64
CA THR A 181 -10.45 -3.60 -12.59
C THR A 181 -9.80 -4.32 -13.76
N ALA A 182 -9.08 -3.57 -14.59
CA ALA A 182 -8.25 -4.12 -15.66
C ALA A 182 -6.78 -4.07 -15.31
N ARG A 183 -6.06 -5.13 -15.64
CA ARG A 183 -4.60 -5.14 -15.74
C ARG A 183 -4.22 -4.82 -17.19
N ALA A 184 -3.32 -3.85 -17.40
CA ALA A 184 -2.95 -3.36 -18.72
C ALA A 184 -1.47 -2.94 -18.76
N ALA A 185 -0.91 -2.76 -19.95
CA ALA A 185 0.44 -2.25 -20.11
C ALA A 185 0.54 -0.77 -19.70
N ASP A 186 -0.52 0.01 -19.95
CA ASP A 186 -0.61 1.40 -19.56
C ASP A 186 -2.04 1.81 -19.16
N TYR A 187 -2.18 3.06 -18.73
CA TYR A 187 -3.46 3.59 -18.26
C TYR A 187 -4.52 3.72 -19.35
N GLU A 188 -4.11 4.04 -20.59
CA GLU A 188 -5.04 4.21 -21.71
C GLU A 188 -5.59 2.85 -22.19
N GLU A 189 -4.73 1.83 -22.28
CA GLU A 189 -5.18 0.46 -22.51
C GLU A 189 -6.15 -0.02 -21.43
N GLY A 190 -5.81 0.23 -20.14
CA GLY A 190 -6.68 -0.13 -19.04
C GLY A 190 -8.04 0.54 -19.09
N LYS A 191 -8.11 1.83 -19.44
CA LYS A 191 -9.38 2.53 -19.70
C LYS A 191 -10.17 1.88 -20.84
N ALA A 192 -9.50 1.53 -21.93
CA ALA A 192 -10.13 0.89 -23.09
C ALA A 192 -10.74 -0.46 -22.71
N LEU A 193 -10.08 -1.24 -21.84
CA LEU A 193 -10.57 -2.53 -21.35
C LEU A 193 -11.80 -2.39 -20.43
N VAL A 194 -11.82 -1.43 -19.51
CA VAL A 194 -12.96 -1.27 -18.58
C VAL A 194 -14.18 -0.60 -19.21
N ALA A 195 -13.99 0.23 -20.23
CA ALA A 195 -15.08 1.00 -20.84
C ALA A 195 -16.23 0.17 -21.42
N PRO A 196 -16.02 -0.95 -22.13
CA PRO A 196 -17.10 -1.83 -22.61
C PRO A 196 -17.94 -2.39 -21.47
N VAL A 197 -17.30 -2.85 -20.41
CA VAL A 197 -17.98 -3.43 -19.23
C VAL A 197 -18.84 -2.38 -18.53
N ILE A 198 -18.33 -1.16 -18.38
CA ILE A 198 -19.12 -0.04 -17.81
C ILE A 198 -20.35 0.25 -18.68
N ARG A 199 -20.20 0.26 -20.00
CA ARG A 199 -21.34 0.47 -20.91
C ARG A 199 -22.39 -0.62 -20.78
N GLU A 200 -21.96 -1.87 -20.68
CA GLU A 200 -22.85 -3.02 -20.51
C GLU A 200 -23.62 -2.93 -19.18
N ILE A 201 -22.93 -2.63 -18.08
CA ILE A 201 -23.57 -2.43 -16.78
C ILE A 201 -24.59 -1.28 -16.85
N LYS A 202 -24.22 -0.15 -17.45
CA LYS A 202 -25.15 0.97 -17.65
C LYS A 202 -26.38 0.56 -18.49
N SER A 203 -26.20 -0.27 -19.50
CA SER A 203 -27.30 -0.78 -20.32
C SER A 203 -28.28 -1.64 -19.52
N ARG A 204 -27.78 -2.51 -18.62
CA ARG A 204 -28.60 -3.41 -17.79
C ARG A 204 -29.34 -2.73 -16.66
N PHE A 205 -28.77 -1.69 -16.10
CA PHE A 205 -29.32 -1.01 -14.91
C PHE A 205 -29.93 0.37 -15.21
N GLY A 206 -29.65 0.94 -16.36
CA GLY A 206 -30.23 2.21 -16.80
C GLY A 206 -30.08 3.34 -15.75
N ASN A 207 -31.19 3.97 -15.42
CA ASN A 207 -31.24 5.10 -14.47
C ASN A 207 -30.90 4.70 -13.01
N ALA A 208 -30.83 3.41 -12.68
CA ALA A 208 -30.38 2.98 -11.37
C ALA A 208 -28.87 3.23 -11.17
N VAL A 209 -28.08 3.31 -12.24
CA VAL A 209 -26.69 3.78 -12.16
C VAL A 209 -26.69 5.29 -11.99
N TYR A 210 -26.41 5.74 -10.77
CA TYR A 210 -26.44 7.16 -10.47
C TYR A 210 -25.08 7.87 -10.68
N THR A 211 -23.96 7.13 -10.64
CA THR A 211 -22.64 7.69 -10.94
C THR A 211 -21.60 6.61 -11.32
N THR A 212 -20.57 7.05 -12.03
CA THR A 212 -19.33 6.29 -12.26
C THR A 212 -18.11 7.00 -11.69
N ASP A 213 -18.32 8.09 -10.98
CA ASP A 213 -17.27 8.79 -10.24
C ASP A 213 -17.16 8.23 -8.81
N GLU A 214 -15.95 7.85 -8.43
CA GLU A 214 -15.69 7.24 -7.13
C GLU A 214 -15.97 8.18 -5.96
N LYS A 215 -15.78 9.50 -6.16
CA LYS A 215 -15.95 10.53 -5.13
C LYS A 215 -17.40 10.96 -4.93
N THR A 216 -18.27 10.74 -5.90
CA THR A 216 -19.67 11.14 -5.82
C THR A 216 -20.45 10.17 -4.92
N SER A 217 -21.03 10.66 -3.82
CA SER A 217 -21.94 9.90 -2.96
C SER A 217 -23.38 9.96 -3.49
N LEU A 218 -24.26 9.08 -2.97
CA LEU A 218 -25.68 9.08 -3.33
C LEU A 218 -26.35 10.42 -2.96
N GLU A 219 -26.02 10.98 -1.80
CA GLU A 219 -26.53 12.27 -1.35
C GLU A 219 -26.10 13.41 -2.28
N MET A 220 -24.85 13.38 -2.73
CA MET A 220 -24.34 14.37 -3.70
C MET A 220 -25.06 14.28 -5.04
N ALA A 221 -25.32 13.07 -5.53
CA ALA A 221 -26.05 12.84 -6.77
C ALA A 221 -27.51 13.32 -6.67
N VAL A 222 -28.19 13.03 -5.56
CA VAL A 222 -29.55 13.51 -5.29
C VAL A 222 -29.58 15.03 -5.18
N ALA A 223 -28.64 15.63 -4.47
CA ALA A 223 -28.56 17.09 -4.35
C ALA A 223 -28.34 17.79 -5.70
N ALA A 224 -27.53 17.20 -6.59
CA ALA A 224 -27.33 17.71 -7.94
C ALA A 224 -28.64 17.66 -8.77
N LEU A 225 -29.33 16.50 -8.76
CA LEU A 225 -30.61 16.34 -9.46
C LEU A 225 -31.71 17.29 -8.98
N LEU A 226 -31.78 17.58 -7.67
CA LEU A 226 -32.74 18.52 -7.12
C LEU A 226 -32.46 19.95 -7.56
N LYS A 227 -31.18 20.33 -7.72
CA LYS A 227 -30.80 21.66 -8.23
C LYS A 227 -31.10 21.84 -9.72
N GLU A 228 -31.00 20.78 -10.51
CA GLU A 228 -31.32 20.83 -11.94
C GLU A 228 -32.82 20.99 -12.22
N LYS A 229 -33.69 20.56 -11.28
CA LYS A 229 -35.14 20.58 -11.44
C LYS A 229 -35.83 21.82 -10.80
N GLN A 230 -35.06 22.71 -10.21
CA GLN A 230 -35.52 24.00 -9.75
C GLN A 230 -35.35 25.09 -10.83
#